data_344d27dd4287186488d43f8bc1090770
#
_entry.id   344d27dd4287186488d43f8bc1090770
#
_cell.length_a   1.000
_cell.length_b   1.000
_cell.length_c   1.000
_cell.angle_alpha   90.00
_cell.angle_beta   90.00
_cell.angle_gamma   90.00
#
_symmetry.space_group_name_H-M   'P 1'
#
loop_
_entity.id
_entity.type
_entity.pdbx_description
1 polymer ?
#
loop_
_entity_poly.entity_id
_entity_poly.type
_entity_poly.pdbx_seq_one_letter_code
_entity_poly.pdbx_strand_id
1 'polypeptide(L)'
;MSEKHHVLTRRDFVRAGAGAAVGASVAGAAWAEQAVATPRASTVVLVRDERVLDAAHAVNEAVLAEMLAATAMRVTGAATAREAWRTLFKPTDVVGLVPTPHLNPTHAEVVAAVRAALVDAGVPDGNIRHAQGDVERAAACTALVCLPALKAHWLTGIGTVLKNYIMFSGHPSHYHDEDSDRLGEIWLLPQVKGKTRLVLVDALRPLCDKGPQVDPRYLWDYKGLLAGTDPVAVEAVALKIIQAKREAMRGESWPLSPPPTCVAMADRRYGLGTARMSEITIARSGWAADALV
;
A
#
# COMPACT_ATOMS: atom_id res chain seq x y z
N MET A 1 -25.84 -46.54 -39.10
CA MET A 1 -24.57 -46.88 -38.42
C MET A 1 -24.58 -46.10 -37.13
N SER A 2 -24.75 -46.83 -36.01
CA SER A 2 -24.95 -46.21 -34.68
C SER A 2 -23.61 -46.26 -33.91
N GLU A 3 -23.04 -45.11 -33.64
CA GLU A 3 -21.85 -45.01 -32.80
C GLU A 3 -22.26 -45.18 -31.31
N LYS A 4 -21.74 -46.23 -30.71
CA LYS A 4 -21.88 -46.50 -29.27
C LYS A 4 -20.86 -45.70 -28.51
N HIS A 5 -21.29 -44.67 -27.77
CA HIS A 5 -20.46 -44.02 -26.79
C HIS A 5 -20.18 -44.94 -25.59
N HIS A 6 -18.93 -45.36 -25.46
CA HIS A 6 -18.45 -46.08 -24.27
C HIS A 6 -18.30 -45.11 -23.09
N VAL A 7 -19.19 -45.21 -22.12
CA VAL A 7 -19.05 -44.53 -20.83
C VAL A 7 -18.06 -45.30 -19.98
N LEU A 8 -16.90 -44.71 -19.70
CA LEU A 8 -15.89 -45.30 -18.79
C LEU A 8 -16.42 -45.36 -17.36
N THR A 9 -16.40 -46.54 -16.77
CA THR A 9 -16.82 -46.75 -15.38
C THR A 9 -15.65 -46.55 -14.41
N ARG A 10 -15.94 -46.33 -13.11
CA ARG A 10 -14.92 -46.24 -12.05
C ARG A 10 -14.00 -47.46 -11.98
N ARG A 11 -14.46 -48.63 -12.45
CA ARG A 11 -13.70 -49.88 -12.48
C ARG A 11 -12.65 -49.88 -13.62
N ASP A 12 -12.93 -49.21 -14.70
CA ASP A 12 -12.01 -49.08 -15.83
C ASP A 12 -10.87 -48.11 -15.51
N PHE A 13 -11.14 -47.11 -14.69
CA PHE A 13 -10.12 -46.18 -14.19
C PHE A 13 -9.12 -46.85 -13.22
N VAL A 14 -9.61 -47.72 -12.35
CA VAL A 14 -8.75 -48.49 -11.40
C VAL A 14 -7.90 -49.54 -12.11
N ARG A 15 -8.38 -50.14 -13.21
CA ARG A 15 -7.61 -51.11 -14.00
C ARG A 15 -6.53 -50.50 -14.89
N ALA A 16 -6.72 -49.27 -15.33
CA ALA A 16 -5.72 -48.53 -16.09
C ALA A 16 -4.54 -48.03 -15.22
N GLY A 17 -4.74 -47.90 -13.92
CA GLY A 17 -3.71 -47.47 -12.97
C GLY A 17 -2.76 -48.59 -12.46
N ALA A 18 -3.04 -49.89 -12.74
CA ALA A 18 -2.30 -50.99 -12.16
C ALA A 18 -1.23 -51.60 -13.12
N GLY A 19 -0.97 -51.00 -14.28
CA GLY A 19 -0.13 -51.58 -15.31
C GLY A 19 1.19 -50.86 -15.62
N ALA A 20 1.58 -49.83 -14.86
CA ALA A 20 2.79 -49.05 -15.14
C ALA A 20 3.70 -48.92 -13.90
N ALA A 21 4.07 -50.04 -13.34
CA ALA A 21 5.02 -50.07 -12.21
C ALA A 21 6.15 -51.08 -12.51
N VAL A 22 6.99 -50.81 -13.51
CA VAL A 22 8.39 -51.35 -13.55
C VAL A 22 9.19 -50.35 -14.40
N GLY A 23 10.16 -49.64 -13.80
CA GLY A 23 11.23 -48.96 -14.54
C GLY A 23 11.18 -47.44 -14.53
N ALA A 24 11.11 -46.78 -13.39
CA ALA A 24 11.57 -45.43 -13.26
C ALA A 24 12.57 -45.36 -12.10
N SER A 25 13.84 -45.24 -12.45
CA SER A 25 14.93 -44.88 -11.58
C SER A 25 14.54 -43.70 -10.73
N VAL A 26 14.85 -43.78 -9.44
CA VAL A 26 14.66 -42.74 -8.44
C VAL A 26 15.50 -41.52 -8.83
N ALA A 27 14.98 -40.69 -9.68
CA ALA A 27 15.36 -39.29 -9.72
C ALA A 27 14.59 -38.64 -8.59
N GLY A 28 15.26 -38.43 -7.46
CA GLY A 28 14.72 -37.73 -6.30
C GLY A 28 14.20 -36.38 -6.78
N ALA A 29 12.87 -36.22 -6.75
CA ALA A 29 12.27 -34.91 -6.71
C ALA A 29 12.74 -34.29 -5.39
N ALA A 30 13.87 -33.60 -5.44
CA ALA A 30 14.23 -32.65 -4.43
C ALA A 30 13.03 -31.68 -4.38
N TRP A 31 12.19 -31.83 -3.39
CA TRP A 31 11.34 -30.74 -2.94
C TRP A 31 12.31 -29.61 -2.71
N ALA A 32 12.31 -28.62 -3.62
CA ALA A 32 13.01 -27.38 -3.38
C ALA A 32 12.47 -26.90 -2.04
N GLU A 33 13.27 -27.09 -1.02
CA GLU A 33 13.09 -26.49 0.28
C GLU A 33 12.90 -25.01 -0.04
N GLN A 34 11.65 -24.53 0.04
CA GLN A 34 11.36 -23.12 -0.14
C GLN A 34 12.24 -22.45 0.87
N ALA A 35 13.32 -21.84 0.39
CA ALA A 35 14.21 -21.06 1.23
C ALA A 35 13.30 -20.19 2.08
N VAL A 36 13.30 -20.42 3.39
CA VAL A 36 12.57 -19.61 4.37
C VAL A 36 13.11 -18.21 4.11
N ALA A 37 12.30 -17.40 3.44
CA ALA A 37 12.70 -16.04 3.10
C ALA A 37 13.10 -15.40 4.42
N THR A 38 14.32 -14.90 4.47
CA THR A 38 14.84 -14.15 5.63
C THR A 38 13.77 -13.15 6.03
N PRO A 39 13.36 -13.09 7.33
CA PRO A 39 12.34 -12.18 7.77
C PRO A 39 12.65 -10.76 7.27
N ARG A 40 11.79 -10.19 6.45
CA ARG A 40 11.94 -8.82 5.96
C ARG A 40 11.46 -7.88 7.06
N ALA A 41 12.35 -7.57 8.01
CA ALA A 41 12.04 -6.55 9.01
C ALA A 41 11.77 -5.23 8.32
N SER A 42 10.53 -4.73 8.42
CA SER A 42 10.13 -3.43 7.86
C SER A 42 9.81 -2.46 8.98
N THR A 43 10.17 -1.20 8.79
CA THR A 43 9.80 -0.12 9.70
C THR A 43 8.74 0.76 9.05
N VAL A 44 7.64 0.95 9.77
CA VAL A 44 6.58 1.90 9.41
C VAL A 44 6.56 3.00 10.46
N VAL A 45 6.66 4.23 10.01
CA VAL A 45 6.68 5.42 10.87
C VAL A 45 5.28 6.01 10.96
N LEU A 46 4.81 6.28 12.16
CA LEU A 46 3.57 7.01 12.45
C LEU A 46 3.92 8.27 13.24
N VAL A 47 3.67 9.44 12.65
CA VAL A 47 3.81 10.75 13.30
C VAL A 47 2.44 11.38 13.40
N ARG A 48 2.06 11.82 14.61
CA ARG A 48 0.78 12.47 14.88
C ARG A 48 0.97 13.76 15.68
N ASP A 49 0.17 14.78 15.35
CA ASP A 49 0.15 16.02 16.12
C ASP A 49 -1.29 16.55 16.21
N GLU A 50 -1.77 16.81 17.43
CA GLU A 50 -3.15 17.28 17.64
C GLU A 50 -3.41 18.66 17.02
N ARG A 51 -2.36 19.48 16.83
CA ARG A 51 -2.42 20.84 16.30
C ARG A 51 -2.49 20.90 14.78
N VAL A 52 -2.34 19.77 14.07
CA VAL A 52 -2.26 19.76 12.60
C VAL A 52 -3.60 20.09 11.93
N LEU A 53 -4.71 19.86 12.62
CA LEU A 53 -6.05 20.29 12.20
C LEU A 53 -6.69 21.14 13.29
N ASP A 54 -7.27 22.26 12.89
CA ASP A 54 -8.09 23.08 13.75
C ASP A 54 -9.53 22.53 13.90
N ALA A 55 -10.37 23.26 14.63
CA ALA A 55 -11.77 22.87 14.86
C ALA A 55 -12.64 22.90 13.58
N ALA A 56 -12.23 23.61 12.54
CA ALA A 56 -12.86 23.65 11.23
C ALA A 56 -12.24 22.62 10.27
N HIS A 57 -11.34 21.77 10.76
CA HIS A 57 -10.55 20.78 10.01
C HIS A 57 -9.58 21.39 8.98
N ALA A 58 -9.26 22.68 9.10
CA ALA A 58 -8.24 23.30 8.29
C ALA A 58 -6.84 22.85 8.72
N VAL A 59 -5.97 22.62 7.74
CA VAL A 59 -4.61 22.13 7.98
C VAL A 59 -3.70 23.27 8.43
N ASN A 60 -3.00 23.05 9.54
CA ASN A 60 -1.91 23.90 9.97
C ASN A 60 -0.63 23.48 9.23
N GLU A 61 -0.28 24.24 8.19
CA GLU A 61 0.86 23.92 7.32
C GLU A 61 2.20 23.90 8.05
N ALA A 62 2.40 24.74 9.07
CA ALA A 62 3.64 24.76 9.84
C ALA A 62 3.81 23.46 10.65
N VAL A 63 2.75 23.02 11.34
CA VAL A 63 2.74 21.74 12.06
C VAL A 63 2.89 20.56 11.11
N LEU A 64 2.23 20.61 9.95
CA LEU A 64 2.36 19.58 8.93
C LEU A 64 3.81 19.47 8.42
N ALA A 65 4.50 20.58 8.21
CA ALA A 65 5.91 20.58 7.81
C ALA A 65 6.81 19.96 8.89
N GLU A 66 6.56 20.25 10.18
CA GLU A 66 7.25 19.62 11.30
C GLU A 66 7.02 18.09 11.33
N MET A 67 5.77 17.66 11.16
CA MET A 67 5.41 16.23 11.08
C MET A 67 6.09 15.54 9.91
N LEU A 68 6.10 16.16 8.73
CA LEU A 68 6.73 15.62 7.52
C LEU A 68 8.23 15.48 7.69
N ALA A 69 8.90 16.49 8.28
CA ALA A 69 10.32 16.45 8.61
C ALA A 69 10.65 15.28 9.56
N ALA A 70 9.91 15.17 10.66
CA ALA A 70 10.07 14.08 11.63
C ALA A 70 9.82 12.70 10.98
N THR A 71 8.83 12.61 10.07
CA THR A 71 8.52 11.38 9.34
C THR A 71 9.69 10.96 8.44
N ALA A 72 10.21 11.86 7.62
CA ALA A 72 11.33 11.56 6.72
C ALA A 72 12.60 11.16 7.48
N MET A 73 12.95 11.89 8.54
CA MET A 73 14.09 11.57 9.40
C MET A 73 13.98 10.17 10.02
N ARG A 74 12.80 9.80 10.50
CA ARG A 74 12.58 8.46 11.10
C ARG A 74 12.57 7.33 10.08
N VAL A 75 12.05 7.57 8.88
CA VAL A 75 12.07 6.57 7.79
C VAL A 75 13.50 6.27 7.35
N THR A 76 14.37 7.28 7.34
CA THR A 76 15.73 7.16 6.80
C THR A 76 16.83 7.00 7.85
N GLY A 77 16.54 7.38 9.10
CA GLY A 77 17.54 7.47 10.17
C GLY A 77 18.46 8.69 10.06
N ALA A 78 18.19 9.63 9.14
CA ALA A 78 19.00 10.82 8.93
C ALA A 78 18.86 11.84 10.09
N ALA A 79 19.90 12.64 10.31
CA ALA A 79 19.93 13.62 11.39
C ALA A 79 19.10 14.88 11.08
N THR A 80 18.91 15.21 9.80
CA THR A 80 18.13 16.36 9.34
C THR A 80 17.11 15.97 8.28
N ALA A 81 16.03 16.74 8.17
CA ALA A 81 15.00 16.52 7.15
C ALA A 81 15.59 16.59 5.73
N ARG A 82 16.46 17.55 5.45
CA ARG A 82 17.12 17.68 4.15
C ARG A 82 17.94 16.44 3.78
N GLU A 83 18.72 15.92 4.71
CA GLU A 83 19.48 14.67 4.51
C GLU A 83 18.54 13.47 4.29
N ALA A 84 17.45 13.39 5.05
CA ALA A 84 16.45 12.36 4.89
C ALA A 84 15.89 12.33 3.47
N TRP A 85 15.45 13.47 2.95
CA TRP A 85 14.93 13.57 1.59
C TRP A 85 16.02 13.28 0.53
N ARG A 86 17.27 13.68 0.75
CA ARG A 86 18.42 13.36 -0.13
C ARG A 86 18.79 11.87 -0.12
N THR A 87 18.53 11.17 0.96
CA THR A 87 18.69 9.71 1.02
C THR A 87 17.69 9.02 0.09
N LEU A 88 16.46 9.55 0.01
CA LEU A 88 15.38 9.00 -0.80
C LEU A 88 15.44 9.47 -2.26
N PHE A 89 15.81 10.74 -2.51
CA PHE A 89 15.73 11.37 -3.83
C PHE A 89 17.02 12.13 -4.15
N LYS A 90 17.47 11.97 -5.39
CA LYS A 90 18.65 12.68 -5.91
C LYS A 90 18.26 13.99 -6.59
N PRO A 91 19.10 15.03 -6.61
CA PRO A 91 18.84 16.25 -7.36
C PRO A 91 18.61 16.04 -8.86
N THR A 92 19.10 14.93 -9.41
CA THR A 92 18.92 14.55 -10.83
C THR A 92 17.63 13.79 -11.11
N ASP A 93 16.87 13.43 -10.08
CA ASP A 93 15.62 12.67 -10.27
C ASP A 93 14.54 13.54 -10.93
N VAL A 94 13.71 12.88 -11.72
CA VAL A 94 12.38 13.36 -12.11
C VAL A 94 11.39 12.65 -11.21
N VAL A 95 10.80 13.38 -10.27
CA VAL A 95 9.97 12.80 -9.21
C VAL A 95 8.49 12.93 -9.54
N GLY A 96 7.79 11.80 -9.60
CA GLY A 96 6.35 11.73 -9.75
C GLY A 96 5.63 11.67 -8.41
N LEU A 97 4.79 12.66 -8.12
CA LEU A 97 3.87 12.64 -6.99
C LEU A 97 2.56 11.97 -7.43
N VAL A 98 2.13 10.97 -6.67
CA VAL A 98 0.92 10.19 -6.97
C VAL A 98 -0.04 10.26 -5.79
N PRO A 99 -0.77 11.40 -5.60
CA PRO A 99 -1.79 11.54 -4.58
C PRO A 99 -3.07 10.80 -4.97
N THR A 100 -3.96 10.53 -4.02
CA THR A 100 -5.35 10.18 -4.31
C THR A 100 -6.09 11.40 -4.86
N PRO A 101 -6.71 11.35 -6.07
CA PRO A 101 -7.16 12.56 -6.75
C PRO A 101 -8.57 13.04 -6.33
N HIS A 102 -9.44 12.14 -5.86
CA HIS A 102 -10.86 12.41 -5.56
C HIS A 102 -11.43 11.38 -4.59
N LEU A 103 -12.67 11.57 -4.15
CA LEU A 103 -13.38 10.64 -3.24
C LEU A 103 -12.58 10.39 -1.96
N ASN A 104 -12.51 11.36 -1.10
CA ASN A 104 -11.56 11.50 0.01
C ASN A 104 -10.13 11.64 -0.53
N PRO A 105 -9.79 12.78 -1.19
CA PRO A 105 -8.47 13.00 -1.78
C PRO A 105 -7.39 13.18 -0.71
N THR A 106 -6.14 13.04 -1.13
CA THR A 106 -5.00 13.51 -0.34
C THR A 106 -5.11 15.02 -0.17
N HIS A 107 -4.89 15.54 1.05
CA HIS A 107 -4.91 16.98 1.30
C HIS A 107 -3.88 17.68 0.41
N ALA A 108 -4.29 18.79 -0.19
CA ALA A 108 -3.42 19.58 -1.08
C ALA A 108 -2.17 20.08 -0.35
N GLU A 109 -2.31 20.39 0.93
CA GLU A 109 -1.23 20.83 1.83
C GLU A 109 -0.17 19.73 2.03
N VAL A 110 -0.58 18.46 2.12
CA VAL A 110 0.37 17.33 2.19
C VAL A 110 1.17 17.23 0.89
N VAL A 111 0.51 17.36 -0.26
CA VAL A 111 1.18 17.32 -1.56
C VAL A 111 2.14 18.49 -1.71
N ALA A 112 1.72 19.71 -1.31
CA ALA A 112 2.54 20.91 -1.35
C ALA A 112 3.76 20.81 -0.41
N ALA A 113 3.58 20.28 0.81
CA ALA A 113 4.65 20.09 1.77
C ALA A 113 5.72 19.09 1.25
N VAL A 114 5.28 17.99 0.63
CA VAL A 114 6.20 17.02 0.00
C VAL A 114 6.97 17.67 -1.15
N ARG A 115 6.29 18.46 -2.00
CA ARG A 115 6.95 19.21 -3.08
C ARG A 115 8.01 20.16 -2.54
N ALA A 116 7.68 20.96 -1.53
CA ALA A 116 8.60 21.88 -0.89
C ALA A 116 9.83 21.18 -0.28
N ALA A 117 9.62 20.02 0.38
CA ALA A 117 10.70 19.22 0.94
C ALA A 117 11.65 18.64 -0.13
N LEU A 118 11.12 18.21 -1.28
CA LEU A 118 11.93 17.76 -2.42
C LEU A 118 12.75 18.90 -3.01
N VAL A 119 12.18 20.10 -3.15
CA VAL A 119 12.89 21.30 -3.61
C VAL A 119 14.01 21.67 -2.63
N ASP A 120 13.73 21.68 -1.32
CA ASP A 120 14.75 21.92 -0.28
C ASP A 120 15.89 20.89 -0.33
N ALA A 121 15.57 19.63 -0.66
CA ALA A 121 16.56 18.59 -0.85
C ALA A 121 17.41 18.76 -2.12
N GLY A 122 17.04 19.67 -3.02
CA GLY A 122 17.77 20.02 -4.22
C GLY A 122 17.20 19.42 -5.52
N VAL A 123 16.02 18.82 -5.50
CA VAL A 123 15.31 18.40 -6.72
C VAL A 123 14.76 19.67 -7.39
N PRO A 124 15.11 19.97 -8.66
CA PRO A 124 14.55 21.13 -9.35
C PRO A 124 13.02 21.08 -9.41
N ASP A 125 12.33 22.19 -9.14
CA ASP A 125 10.87 22.24 -9.10
C ASP A 125 10.23 21.75 -10.40
N GLY A 126 10.81 22.07 -11.57
CA GLY A 126 10.37 21.58 -12.88
C GLY A 126 10.50 20.07 -13.08
N ASN A 127 11.27 19.38 -12.23
CA ASN A 127 11.42 17.93 -12.23
C ASN A 127 10.41 17.24 -11.30
N ILE A 128 9.59 17.99 -10.56
CA ILE A 128 8.56 17.43 -9.67
C ILE A 128 7.21 17.50 -10.38
N ARG A 129 6.61 16.36 -10.67
CA ARG A 129 5.42 16.26 -11.53
C ARG A 129 4.26 15.57 -10.81
N HIS A 130 3.04 15.98 -11.06
CA HIS A 130 1.86 15.18 -10.76
C HIS A 130 1.75 14.04 -11.76
N ALA A 131 1.91 12.79 -11.30
CA ALA A 131 1.88 11.60 -12.15
C ALA A 131 0.58 10.79 -11.99
N GLN A 132 -0.36 11.26 -11.18
CA GLN A 132 -1.61 10.56 -10.90
C GLN A 132 -2.40 10.28 -12.18
N GLY A 133 -2.68 8.98 -12.43
CA GLY A 133 -3.48 8.52 -13.57
C GLY A 133 -2.84 8.69 -14.96
N ASP A 134 -1.64 9.24 -15.02
CA ASP A 134 -0.91 9.51 -16.26
C ASP A 134 0.27 8.52 -16.40
N VAL A 135 0.04 7.49 -17.20
CA VAL A 135 1.00 6.40 -17.43
C VAL A 135 2.29 6.90 -18.07
N GLU A 136 2.20 7.80 -19.06
CA GLU A 136 3.36 8.33 -19.78
C GLU A 136 4.21 9.20 -18.84
N ARG A 137 3.55 10.03 -18.04
CA ARG A 137 4.23 10.87 -17.05
C ARG A 137 4.91 10.03 -15.97
N ALA A 138 4.26 8.97 -15.48
CA ALA A 138 4.87 8.03 -14.55
C ALA A 138 6.05 7.28 -15.18
N ALA A 139 5.94 6.89 -16.45
CA ALA A 139 7.03 6.27 -17.19
C ALA A 139 8.26 7.19 -17.31
N ALA A 140 8.05 8.48 -17.54
CA ALA A 140 9.10 9.49 -17.64
C ALA A 140 9.74 9.87 -16.29
N CYS A 141 9.16 9.46 -15.15
CA CYS A 141 9.74 9.68 -13.82
C CYS A 141 10.82 8.64 -13.52
N THR A 142 11.88 9.07 -12.83
CA THR A 142 12.93 8.19 -12.29
C THR A 142 12.63 7.70 -10.88
N ALA A 143 11.80 8.45 -10.16
CA ALA A 143 11.34 8.12 -8.81
C ALA A 143 9.89 8.50 -8.62
N LEU A 144 9.18 7.78 -7.74
CA LEU A 144 7.79 8.04 -7.38
C LEU A 144 7.65 8.22 -5.86
N VAL A 145 6.75 9.11 -5.47
CA VAL A 145 6.20 9.21 -4.11
C VAL A 145 4.74 8.78 -4.17
N CYS A 146 4.40 7.69 -3.48
CA CYS A 146 3.02 7.25 -3.31
C CYS A 146 2.39 8.03 -2.16
N LEU A 147 1.37 8.85 -2.43
CA LEU A 147 0.74 9.78 -1.49
C LEU A 147 -0.77 9.48 -1.31
N PRO A 148 -1.16 8.28 -0.86
CA PRO A 148 -2.58 7.96 -0.72
C PRO A 148 -3.21 8.62 0.50
N ALA A 149 -4.53 8.90 0.42
CA ALA A 149 -5.35 9.15 1.60
C ALA A 149 -5.76 7.82 2.25
N LEU A 150 -5.77 7.77 3.59
CA LEU A 150 -6.18 6.59 4.34
C LEU A 150 -7.69 6.40 4.29
N LYS A 151 -8.16 5.31 3.68
CA LYS A 151 -9.59 5.02 3.57
C LYS A 151 -9.93 3.55 3.38
N ALA A 152 -11.08 3.14 3.92
CA ALA A 152 -11.76 1.93 3.54
C ALA A 152 -12.28 2.02 2.09
N HIS A 153 -12.62 0.88 1.49
CA HIS A 153 -13.15 0.83 0.13
C HIS A 153 -14.13 -0.33 -0.02
N TRP A 154 -15.33 -0.05 -0.50
CA TRP A 154 -16.43 -1.01 -0.58
C TRP A 154 -16.22 -2.15 -1.59
N LEU A 155 -15.28 -2.02 -2.54
CA LEU A 155 -14.95 -3.08 -3.51
C LEU A 155 -13.63 -3.82 -3.18
N THR A 156 -12.75 -3.26 -2.37
CA THR A 156 -11.42 -3.82 -2.12
C THR A 156 -11.07 -3.94 -0.63
N GLY A 157 -12.03 -3.64 0.25
CA GLY A 157 -11.82 -3.55 1.70
C GLY A 157 -11.06 -2.30 2.10
N ILE A 158 -9.84 -2.12 1.61
CA ILE A 158 -9.02 -0.92 1.79
C ILE A 158 -8.67 -0.28 0.44
N GLY A 159 -8.65 1.04 0.37
CA GLY A 159 -8.36 1.80 -0.85
C GLY A 159 -7.21 2.79 -0.67
N THR A 160 -6.11 2.36 -0.06
CA THR A 160 -5.01 3.23 0.33
C THR A 160 -3.77 2.98 -0.54
N VAL A 161 -2.73 2.31 -0.06
CA VAL A 161 -1.42 2.23 -0.73
C VAL A 161 -1.46 1.40 -2.02
N LEU A 162 -1.84 0.12 -1.91
CA LEU A 162 -1.76 -0.80 -3.05
C LEU A 162 -2.67 -0.36 -4.19
N LYS A 163 -3.84 0.20 -3.83
CA LYS A 163 -4.83 0.69 -4.80
C LYS A 163 -4.48 2.06 -5.40
N ASN A 164 -3.59 2.83 -4.79
CA ASN A 164 -3.30 4.19 -5.25
C ASN A 164 -2.79 4.28 -6.69
N TYR A 165 -2.17 3.22 -7.18
CA TYR A 165 -1.65 3.11 -8.55
C TYR A 165 -2.62 2.45 -9.54
N ILE A 166 -3.87 2.19 -9.15
CA ILE A 166 -4.83 1.43 -9.97
C ILE A 166 -5.01 2.00 -11.38
N MET A 167 -4.94 3.33 -11.53
CA MET A 167 -5.10 3.99 -12.82
C MET A 167 -3.95 3.68 -13.79
N PHE A 168 -2.78 3.30 -13.31
CA PHE A 168 -1.65 2.91 -14.16
C PHE A 168 -1.86 1.57 -14.86
N SER A 169 -2.85 0.79 -14.46
CA SER A 169 -3.23 -0.46 -15.14
C SER A 169 -3.87 -0.22 -16.51
N GLY A 170 -4.41 0.97 -16.76
CA GLY A 170 -5.26 1.25 -17.93
C GLY A 170 -6.68 0.65 -17.85
N HIS A 171 -6.90 -0.29 -16.94
CA HIS A 171 -8.15 -1.03 -16.75
C HIS A 171 -8.54 -1.15 -15.26
N PRO A 172 -8.80 -0.03 -14.56
CA PRO A 172 -8.99 -0.03 -13.11
C PRO A 172 -10.15 -0.92 -12.63
N SER A 173 -11.19 -1.12 -13.46
CA SER A 173 -12.32 -2.00 -13.13
C SER A 173 -11.91 -3.47 -12.96
N HIS A 174 -10.86 -3.92 -13.61
CA HIS A 174 -10.36 -5.31 -13.52
C HIS A 174 -9.68 -5.64 -12.18
N TYR A 175 -9.52 -4.67 -11.31
CA TYR A 175 -8.85 -4.81 -10.00
C TYR A 175 -9.80 -4.53 -8.84
N HIS A 176 -11.11 -4.71 -9.05
CA HIS A 176 -12.13 -4.59 -8.03
C HIS A 176 -12.76 -5.95 -7.72
N ASP A 177 -13.52 -6.03 -6.64
CA ASP A 177 -14.20 -7.24 -6.17
C ASP A 177 -13.24 -8.44 -6.02
N GLU A 178 -13.58 -9.57 -6.63
CA GLU A 178 -12.81 -10.83 -6.54
C GLU A 178 -11.39 -10.71 -7.09
N ASP A 179 -11.16 -9.79 -8.03
CA ASP A 179 -9.84 -9.54 -8.61
C ASP A 179 -9.00 -8.52 -7.81
N SER A 180 -9.50 -8.00 -6.69
CA SER A 180 -8.76 -7.05 -5.85
C SER A 180 -7.46 -7.63 -5.27
N ASP A 181 -7.35 -8.95 -5.17
CA ASP A 181 -6.13 -9.65 -4.78
C ASP A 181 -4.98 -9.45 -5.77
N ARG A 182 -5.28 -9.01 -7.00
CA ARG A 182 -4.31 -8.73 -8.07
C ARG A 182 -3.74 -7.31 -8.03
N LEU A 183 -4.14 -6.44 -7.11
CA LEU A 183 -3.62 -5.06 -7.02
C LEU A 183 -2.09 -4.99 -6.97
N GLY A 184 -1.42 -6.02 -6.44
CA GLY A 184 0.04 -6.12 -6.45
C GLY A 184 0.67 -6.16 -7.85
N GLU A 185 -0.03 -6.63 -8.88
CA GLU A 185 0.47 -6.67 -10.26
C GLU A 185 0.83 -5.27 -10.77
N ILE A 186 0.04 -4.25 -10.37
CA ILE A 186 0.20 -2.86 -10.81
C ILE A 186 1.57 -2.31 -10.36
N TRP A 187 2.05 -2.73 -9.19
CA TRP A 187 3.35 -2.32 -8.66
C TRP A 187 4.54 -2.92 -9.42
N LEU A 188 4.28 -3.95 -10.23
CA LEU A 188 5.27 -4.62 -11.08
C LEU A 188 5.26 -4.08 -12.53
N LEU A 189 4.35 -3.19 -12.89
CA LEU A 189 4.30 -2.57 -14.21
C LEU A 189 5.58 -1.74 -14.47
N PRO A 190 6.09 -1.70 -15.70
CA PRO A 190 7.35 -1.02 -16.04
C PRO A 190 7.41 0.45 -15.57
N GLN A 191 6.28 1.15 -15.61
CA GLN A 191 6.20 2.56 -15.20
C GLN A 191 6.25 2.77 -13.69
N VAL A 192 6.10 1.71 -12.88
CA VAL A 192 6.06 1.75 -11.41
C VAL A 192 7.22 1.00 -10.77
N LYS A 193 7.53 -0.19 -11.30
CA LYS A 193 8.47 -1.15 -10.70
C LYS A 193 9.81 -0.51 -10.36
N GLY A 194 10.16 -0.57 -9.06
CA GLY A 194 11.45 -0.08 -8.56
C GLY A 194 11.57 1.45 -8.47
N LYS A 195 10.51 2.21 -8.82
CA LYS A 195 10.55 3.68 -8.79
C LYS A 195 9.98 4.28 -7.51
N THR A 196 9.07 3.60 -6.81
CA THR A 196 8.50 4.11 -5.55
C THR A 196 9.55 4.06 -4.45
N ARG A 197 9.97 5.24 -3.99
CA ARG A 197 11.00 5.38 -2.95
C ARG A 197 10.43 5.74 -1.59
N LEU A 198 9.23 6.31 -1.57
CA LEU A 198 8.52 6.64 -0.34
C LEU A 198 7.03 6.38 -0.54
N VAL A 199 6.43 5.71 0.42
CA VAL A 199 4.99 5.68 0.63
C VAL A 199 4.71 6.58 1.82
N LEU A 200 3.90 7.62 1.62
CA LEU A 200 3.46 8.55 2.66
C LEU A 200 1.94 8.64 2.61
N VAL A 201 1.29 8.02 3.57
CA VAL A 201 -0.16 8.02 3.70
C VAL A 201 -0.61 9.27 4.45
N ASP A 202 -1.47 10.03 3.81
CA ASP A 202 -2.24 11.08 4.44
C ASP A 202 -3.32 10.45 5.33
N ALA A 203 -3.07 10.43 6.62
CA ALA A 203 -3.97 10.00 7.64
C ALA A 203 -4.43 11.17 8.54
N LEU A 204 -4.50 12.40 8.00
CA LEU A 204 -4.98 13.54 8.74
C LEU A 204 -6.46 13.35 9.09
N ARG A 205 -7.27 13.02 8.08
CA ARG A 205 -8.71 12.83 8.22
C ARG A 205 -9.21 11.61 7.45
N PRO A 206 -8.92 10.39 7.94
CA PRO A 206 -9.27 9.14 7.26
C PRO A 206 -10.77 8.85 7.20
N LEU A 207 -11.12 7.87 6.34
CA LEU A 207 -12.49 7.35 6.18
C LEU A 207 -12.52 5.86 6.52
N CYS A 208 -13.17 5.47 7.63
CA CYS A 208 -13.10 4.08 8.12
C CYS A 208 -14.16 3.14 7.55
N ASP A 209 -15.18 3.65 6.86
CA ASP A 209 -16.22 2.82 6.24
C ASP A 209 -16.85 3.51 5.02
N LYS A 210 -17.57 2.74 4.18
CA LYS A 210 -18.31 3.21 3.00
C LYS A 210 -17.48 3.90 1.90
N GLY A 211 -16.14 3.94 2.08
CA GLY A 211 -15.29 4.55 1.06
C GLY A 211 -15.37 3.84 -0.30
N PRO A 212 -14.99 4.53 -1.37
CA PRO A 212 -14.25 5.79 -1.38
C PRO A 212 -15.13 7.07 -1.27
N GLN A 213 -16.45 6.96 -1.47
CA GLN A 213 -17.35 8.10 -1.28
C GLN A 213 -17.33 8.56 0.17
N VAL A 214 -17.22 9.87 0.37
CA VAL A 214 -17.17 10.44 1.71
C VAL A 214 -18.55 10.34 2.36
N ASP A 215 -18.60 9.65 3.49
CA ASP A 215 -19.70 9.69 4.44
C ASP A 215 -19.17 10.33 5.73
N PRO A 216 -19.63 11.55 6.11
CA PRO A 216 -19.11 12.28 7.27
C PRO A 216 -19.16 11.50 8.60
N ARG A 217 -20.06 10.52 8.72
CA ARG A 217 -20.19 9.67 9.91
C ARG A 217 -18.97 8.79 10.15
N TYR A 218 -18.19 8.51 9.11
CA TYR A 218 -17.05 7.61 9.13
C TYR A 218 -15.71 8.33 8.93
N LEU A 219 -15.75 9.67 8.78
CA LEU A 219 -14.56 10.50 8.86
C LEU A 219 -14.18 10.74 10.31
N TRP A 220 -12.87 10.78 10.59
CA TRP A 220 -12.40 11.20 11.91
C TRP A 220 -11.04 11.90 11.82
N ASP A 221 -10.78 12.78 12.78
CA ASP A 221 -9.52 13.50 12.87
C ASP A 221 -8.47 12.60 13.53
N TYR A 222 -7.77 11.82 12.71
CA TYR A 222 -6.67 10.99 13.19
C TYR A 222 -5.38 11.78 13.33
N LYS A 223 -5.23 12.85 12.54
CA LYS A 223 -4.15 13.84 12.65
C LYS A 223 -2.76 13.22 12.52
N GLY A 224 -2.59 12.31 11.56
CA GLY A 224 -1.40 11.50 11.40
C GLY A 224 -0.84 11.47 9.98
N LEU A 225 0.47 11.21 9.90
CA LEU A 225 1.17 10.77 8.70
C LEU A 225 1.73 9.37 8.95
N LEU A 226 1.50 8.43 8.02
CA LEU A 226 2.04 7.07 8.09
C LEU A 226 2.97 6.85 6.90
N ALA A 227 4.21 6.42 7.13
CA ALA A 227 5.19 6.31 6.04
C ALA A 227 6.14 5.13 6.18
N GLY A 228 6.71 4.73 5.03
CA GLY A 228 7.74 3.71 4.94
C GLY A 228 8.20 3.51 3.50
N THR A 229 9.15 2.62 3.32
CA THR A 229 9.67 2.23 1.99
C THR A 229 9.10 0.88 1.52
N ASP A 230 8.47 0.12 2.41
CA ASP A 230 7.76 -1.12 2.12
C ASP A 230 6.26 -0.84 1.97
N PRO A 231 5.70 -0.89 0.75
CA PRO A 231 4.32 -0.54 0.49
C PRO A 231 3.32 -1.48 1.18
N VAL A 232 3.69 -2.75 1.35
CA VAL A 232 2.82 -3.76 1.97
C VAL A 232 2.78 -3.57 3.47
N ALA A 233 3.92 -3.31 4.10
CA ALA A 233 4.00 -3.02 5.52
C ALA A 233 3.21 -1.75 5.90
N VAL A 234 3.34 -0.69 5.08
CA VAL A 234 2.56 0.54 5.28
C VAL A 234 1.06 0.27 5.14
N GLU A 235 0.63 -0.50 4.11
CA GLU A 235 -0.78 -0.88 3.94
C GLU A 235 -1.30 -1.75 5.10
N ALA A 236 -0.50 -2.69 5.60
CA ALA A 236 -0.87 -3.55 6.73
C ALA A 236 -1.12 -2.72 8.01
N VAL A 237 -0.28 -1.72 8.28
CA VAL A 237 -0.47 -0.81 9.43
C VAL A 237 -1.68 0.11 9.19
N ALA A 238 -1.85 0.64 7.99
CA ALA A 238 -3.00 1.44 7.59
C ALA A 238 -4.32 0.66 7.79
N LEU A 239 -4.34 -0.60 7.36
CA LEU A 239 -5.46 -1.51 7.57
C LEU A 239 -5.78 -1.72 9.06
N LYS A 240 -4.75 -1.90 9.89
CA LYS A 240 -4.92 -2.05 11.33
C LYS A 240 -5.54 -0.81 11.97
N ILE A 241 -5.13 0.40 11.56
CA ILE A 241 -5.73 1.67 12.02
C ILE A 241 -7.21 1.74 11.65
N ILE A 242 -7.57 1.44 10.40
CA ILE A 242 -8.97 1.40 9.93
C ILE A 242 -9.78 0.41 10.74
N GLN A 243 -9.27 -0.81 10.91
CA GLN A 243 -9.98 -1.89 11.61
C GLN A 243 -10.20 -1.53 13.09
N ALA A 244 -9.18 -1.03 13.77
CA ALA A 244 -9.28 -0.60 15.17
C ALA A 244 -10.28 0.57 15.36
N LYS A 245 -10.33 1.53 14.41
CA LYS A 245 -11.33 2.60 14.45
C LYS A 245 -12.74 2.07 14.29
N ARG A 246 -12.96 1.12 13.39
CA ARG A 246 -14.27 0.47 13.20
C ARG A 246 -14.74 -0.23 14.46
N GLU A 247 -13.87 -1.03 15.07
CA GLU A 247 -14.16 -1.75 16.32
C GLU A 247 -14.46 -0.79 17.47
N ALA A 248 -13.67 0.28 17.61
CA ALA A 248 -13.91 1.32 18.61
C ALA A 248 -15.26 2.03 18.42
N MET A 249 -15.69 2.26 17.17
CA MET A 249 -16.99 2.88 16.88
C MET A 249 -18.17 1.98 17.20
N ARG A 250 -18.01 0.67 17.05
CA ARG A 250 -19.11 -0.28 17.23
C ARG A 250 -19.14 -0.94 18.60
N GLY A 251 -18.00 -0.97 19.28
CA GLY A 251 -17.83 -1.69 20.56
C GLY A 251 -17.73 -3.21 20.40
N GLU A 252 -17.66 -3.70 19.17
CA GLU A 252 -17.53 -5.13 18.83
C GLU A 252 -16.74 -5.31 17.54
N SER A 253 -16.36 -6.54 17.20
CA SER A 253 -15.69 -6.87 15.94
C SER A 253 -16.53 -6.42 14.75
N TRP A 254 -15.92 -5.62 13.89
CA TRP A 254 -16.54 -5.12 12.67
C TRP A 254 -15.58 -5.19 11.48
N PRO A 255 -15.34 -6.40 10.93
CA PRO A 255 -14.39 -6.59 9.85
C PRO A 255 -14.79 -5.83 8.58
N LEU A 256 -13.82 -5.49 7.75
CA LEU A 256 -14.06 -4.93 6.43
C LEU A 256 -14.74 -5.97 5.53
N SER A 257 -15.67 -5.50 4.70
CA SER A 257 -16.34 -6.30 3.68
C SER A 257 -16.34 -5.50 2.37
N PRO A 258 -15.77 -6.08 1.29
CA PRO A 258 -15.06 -7.35 1.24
C PRO A 258 -13.76 -7.32 2.08
N PRO A 259 -13.21 -8.51 2.44
CA PRO A 259 -11.93 -8.56 3.14
C PRO A 259 -10.80 -8.04 2.23
N PRO A 260 -9.81 -7.29 2.78
CA PRO A 260 -8.72 -6.69 2.01
C PRO A 260 -7.63 -7.71 1.66
N THR A 261 -7.97 -8.71 0.84
CA THR A 261 -7.09 -9.82 0.44
C THR A 261 -5.83 -9.36 -0.27
N CYS A 262 -5.90 -8.21 -0.96
CA CYS A 262 -4.78 -7.61 -1.68
C CYS A 262 -3.52 -7.43 -0.82
N VAL A 263 -3.67 -7.16 0.48
CA VAL A 263 -2.51 -6.96 1.38
C VAL A 263 -1.70 -8.24 1.54
N ALA A 264 -2.37 -9.35 1.85
CA ALA A 264 -1.71 -10.65 1.97
C ALA A 264 -1.16 -11.16 0.63
N MET A 265 -1.86 -10.87 -0.48
CA MET A 265 -1.41 -11.28 -1.82
C MET A 265 -0.22 -10.46 -2.30
N ALA A 266 -0.13 -9.17 -1.95
CA ALA A 266 1.02 -8.32 -2.25
C ALA A 266 2.32 -8.85 -1.60
N ASP A 267 2.23 -9.43 -0.40
CA ASP A 267 3.32 -10.13 0.26
C ASP A 267 3.60 -11.48 -0.44
N ARG A 268 2.62 -12.40 -0.41
CA ARG A 268 2.83 -13.81 -0.71
C ARG A 268 3.03 -14.11 -2.19
N ARG A 269 2.25 -13.44 -3.05
CA ARG A 269 2.25 -13.70 -4.50
C ARG A 269 3.21 -12.78 -5.26
N TYR A 270 3.28 -11.51 -4.85
CA TYR A 270 4.02 -10.50 -5.61
C TYR A 270 5.34 -10.09 -4.98
N GLY A 271 5.61 -10.48 -3.72
CA GLY A 271 6.87 -10.21 -3.05
C GLY A 271 7.21 -8.73 -2.88
N LEU A 272 6.18 -7.87 -2.78
CA LEU A 272 6.34 -6.41 -2.73
C LEU A 272 6.76 -5.88 -1.35
N GLY A 273 6.66 -6.71 -0.32
CA GLY A 273 6.97 -6.35 1.07
C GLY A 273 6.35 -7.35 2.04
N THR A 274 6.24 -7.00 3.33
CA THR A 274 5.65 -7.90 4.34
C THR A 274 4.31 -7.42 4.85
N ALA A 275 3.30 -8.31 4.86
CA ALA A 275 2.01 -8.10 5.51
C ALA A 275 1.99 -8.61 6.97
N ARG A 276 3.04 -9.26 7.41
CA ARG A 276 3.13 -9.92 8.72
C ARG A 276 3.47 -8.92 9.81
N MET A 277 2.50 -8.60 10.66
CA MET A 277 2.68 -7.62 11.74
C MET A 277 3.84 -7.93 12.68
N SER A 278 4.21 -9.22 12.85
CA SER A 278 5.38 -9.64 13.64
C SER A 278 6.73 -9.25 13.02
N GLU A 279 6.76 -8.89 11.74
CA GLU A 279 7.94 -8.42 11.00
C GLU A 279 7.92 -6.90 10.81
N ILE A 280 6.91 -6.20 11.31
CA ILE A 280 6.74 -4.75 11.15
C ILE A 280 6.97 -4.06 12.48
N THR A 281 7.99 -3.20 12.52
CA THR A 281 8.21 -2.28 13.62
C THR A 281 7.43 -0.98 13.36
N ILE A 282 6.54 -0.58 14.28
CA ILE A 282 5.83 0.69 14.19
C ILE A 282 6.56 1.72 15.07
N ALA A 283 7.28 2.63 14.42
CA ALA A 283 7.97 3.75 15.09
C ALA A 283 7.00 4.92 15.25
N ARG A 284 6.46 5.11 16.46
CA ARG A 284 5.50 6.17 16.77
C ARG A 284 6.19 7.43 17.27
N SER A 285 5.59 8.60 16.98
CA SER A 285 6.07 9.89 17.45
C SER A 285 4.92 10.90 17.58
N GLY A 286 5.07 11.81 18.53
CA GLY A 286 4.11 12.90 18.76
C GLY A 286 2.89 12.49 19.57
N TRP A 287 1.71 12.94 19.17
CA TRP A 287 0.47 12.75 19.91
C TRP A 287 0.05 11.29 19.99
N ALA A 288 -0.06 10.76 21.20
CA ALA A 288 -0.24 9.31 21.44
C ALA A 288 -1.72 8.92 21.68
N ALA A 289 -2.61 9.87 22.00
CA ALA A 289 -4.01 9.54 22.28
C ALA A 289 -4.67 8.91 21.04
N ASP A 290 -5.41 7.83 21.23
CA ASP A 290 -6.14 7.10 20.17
C ASP A 290 -5.29 6.74 18.95
N ALA A 291 -4.03 6.36 19.15
CA ALA A 291 -3.13 5.98 18.07
C ALA A 291 -3.59 4.72 17.30
N LEU A 292 -4.42 3.88 17.94
CA LEU A 292 -5.06 2.67 17.37
C LEU A 292 -4.09 1.55 16.96
N VAL A 293 -2.79 1.78 16.98
CA VAL A 293 -1.72 0.82 16.63
C VAL A 293 -0.51 0.97 17.53
#